data_779db79d409c2aa2456cb7ca182cc290
#
_entry.id   779db79d409c2aa2456cb7ca182cc290
#
_cell.length_a   1.000
_cell.length_b   1.000
_cell.length_c   1.000
_cell.angle_alpha   90.00
_cell.angle_beta   90.00
_cell.angle_gamma   90.00
#
_symmetry.space_group_name_H-M   'P 1'
#
loop_
_entity.id
_entity.type
_entity.pdbx_description
1 polymer ?
#
loop_
_entity_poly.entity_id
_entity_poly.type
_entity_poly.pdbx_seq_one_letter_code
_entity_poly.pdbx_strand_id
1 'polypeptide(L)'
;MSCGLVYDSFFEKHLTGPGHPERPERTSRVYEEMNKAGMIEKAVRLQAQACKEEYLELAHKREYLTQAKKDIEQGLKSLSTGDTQVSMKSWEVALRATGSVLHAVRQVVKGKIGRAFCLTRPP
;
A
#
# COMPACT_ATOMS: atom_id res chain seq x y z
N MET A 1 -9.74 -21.34 10.40
CA MET A 1 -9.56 -19.89 10.68
C MET A 1 -9.57 -19.10 9.39
N SER A 2 -10.31 -18.00 9.37
CA SER A 2 -10.45 -17.15 8.19
C SER A 2 -9.17 -16.37 7.89
N CYS A 3 -8.94 -16.10 6.60
CA CYS A 3 -7.87 -15.24 6.12
C CYS A 3 -8.46 -13.92 5.61
N GLY A 4 -7.96 -12.81 6.13
CA GLY A 4 -8.32 -11.50 5.60
C GLY A 4 -7.53 -11.17 4.33
N LEU A 5 -8.15 -10.43 3.43
CA LEU A 5 -7.51 -9.93 2.21
C LEU A 5 -7.71 -8.43 2.10
N VAL A 6 -6.62 -7.71 1.96
CA VAL A 6 -6.61 -6.30 1.56
C VAL A 6 -6.18 -6.23 0.10
N TYR A 7 -6.99 -5.60 -0.72
CA TYR A 7 -6.65 -5.14 -2.06
C TYR A 7 -7.54 -3.94 -2.42
N ASP A 8 -6.97 -2.97 -3.08
CA ASP A 8 -7.69 -1.80 -3.60
C ASP A 8 -6.99 -1.32 -4.88
N SER A 9 -7.74 -1.06 -5.92
CA SER A 9 -7.19 -0.51 -7.18
C SER A 9 -6.52 0.86 -7.00
N PHE A 10 -6.79 1.55 -5.90
CA PHE A 10 -6.11 2.79 -5.54
C PHE A 10 -4.58 2.63 -5.43
N PHE A 11 -4.10 1.44 -5.07
CA PHE A 11 -2.66 1.16 -5.00
C PHE A 11 -1.97 1.27 -6.37
N GLU A 12 -2.71 1.15 -7.46
CA GLU A 12 -2.21 1.30 -8.83
C GLU A 12 -1.92 2.76 -9.19
N LYS A 13 -2.41 3.73 -8.41
CA LYS A 13 -2.18 5.16 -8.63
C LYS A 13 -0.78 5.64 -8.25
N HIS A 14 -0.01 4.82 -7.53
CA HIS A 14 1.41 5.03 -7.39
C HIS A 14 2.09 4.58 -8.69
N LEU A 15 2.57 5.55 -9.47
CA LEU A 15 3.19 5.31 -10.76
C LEU A 15 4.71 5.33 -10.64
N THR A 16 5.33 4.39 -11.34
CA THR A 16 6.77 4.30 -11.54
C THR A 16 7.06 4.47 -13.03
N GLY A 17 8.32 4.69 -13.41
CA GLY A 17 8.68 4.86 -14.81
C GLY A 17 8.41 3.62 -15.66
N PRO A 18 8.30 3.77 -17.01
CA PRO A 18 8.09 2.67 -17.93
C PRO A 18 9.13 1.54 -17.74
N GLY A 19 8.67 0.29 -17.71
CA GLY A 19 9.54 -0.87 -17.54
C GLY A 19 10.06 -1.10 -16.12
N HIS A 20 9.64 -0.29 -15.16
CA HIS A 20 10.04 -0.48 -13.75
C HIS A 20 9.44 -1.77 -13.19
N PRO A 21 10.23 -2.61 -12.48
CA PRO A 21 9.73 -3.89 -11.94
C PRO A 21 8.68 -3.71 -10.83
N GLU A 22 8.78 -2.67 -10.01
CA GLU A 22 7.73 -2.26 -9.07
C GLU A 22 6.73 -1.37 -9.80
N ARG A 23 5.71 -1.95 -10.39
CA ARG A 23 4.73 -1.30 -11.26
C ARG A 23 3.29 -1.58 -10.84
N PRO A 24 2.31 -0.74 -11.27
CA PRO A 24 0.90 -0.90 -10.89
C PRO A 24 0.33 -2.30 -11.09
N GLU A 25 0.68 -2.95 -12.19
CA GLU A 25 0.15 -4.26 -12.55
C GLU A 25 0.59 -5.38 -11.61
N ARG A 26 1.61 -5.15 -10.77
CA ARG A 26 2.10 -6.14 -9.81
C ARG A 26 1.01 -6.60 -8.85
N THR A 27 0.17 -5.69 -8.36
CA THR A 27 -0.93 -6.02 -7.47
C THR A 27 -2.17 -6.48 -8.21
N SER A 28 -2.55 -5.84 -9.31
CA SER A 28 -3.74 -6.24 -10.07
C SER A 28 -3.61 -7.63 -10.67
N ARG A 29 -2.43 -8.00 -11.18
CA ARG A 29 -2.18 -9.35 -11.71
C ARG A 29 -2.29 -10.43 -10.64
N VAL A 30 -1.71 -10.20 -9.47
CA VAL A 30 -1.85 -11.16 -8.36
C VAL A 30 -3.32 -11.30 -7.95
N TYR A 31 -4.05 -10.19 -7.86
CA TYR A 31 -5.47 -10.22 -7.55
C TYR A 31 -6.30 -11.01 -8.57
N GLU A 32 -6.03 -10.79 -9.86
CA GLU A 32 -6.69 -11.52 -10.95
C GLU A 32 -6.47 -13.05 -10.84
N GLU A 33 -5.23 -13.47 -10.61
CA GLU A 33 -4.90 -14.90 -10.47
C GLU A 33 -5.52 -15.51 -9.21
N MET A 34 -5.54 -14.78 -8.09
CA MET A 34 -6.25 -15.19 -6.89
C MET A 34 -7.75 -15.36 -7.14
N ASN A 35 -8.34 -14.47 -7.93
CA ASN A 35 -9.76 -14.54 -8.29
C ASN A 35 -10.05 -15.79 -9.13
N LYS A 36 -9.25 -16.04 -10.17
CA LYS A 36 -9.37 -17.24 -11.02
C LYS A 36 -9.25 -18.54 -10.21
N ALA A 37 -8.40 -18.52 -9.19
CA ALA A 37 -8.20 -19.67 -8.29
C ALA A 37 -9.29 -19.81 -7.22
N GLY A 38 -10.34 -18.97 -7.20
CA GLY A 38 -11.42 -18.99 -6.21
C GLY A 38 -10.96 -18.63 -4.79
N MET A 39 -9.80 -17.97 -4.65
CA MET A 39 -9.26 -17.59 -3.35
C MET A 39 -9.96 -16.35 -2.77
N ILE A 40 -10.41 -15.46 -3.65
CA ILE A 40 -11.05 -14.20 -3.23
C ILE A 40 -12.38 -14.48 -2.49
N GLU A 41 -13.17 -15.41 -2.99
CA GLU A 41 -14.46 -15.78 -2.39
C GLU A 41 -14.32 -16.40 -0.99
N LYS A 42 -13.17 -17.03 -0.72
CA LYS A 42 -12.86 -17.68 0.57
C LYS A 42 -12.25 -16.71 1.58
N ALA A 43 -11.86 -15.52 1.14
CA ALA A 43 -11.21 -14.53 1.99
C ALA A 43 -12.22 -13.55 2.61
N VAL A 44 -11.92 -13.08 3.80
CA VAL A 44 -12.64 -11.95 4.41
C VAL A 44 -12.09 -10.67 3.82
N ARG A 45 -12.90 -9.94 3.07
CA ARG A 45 -12.50 -8.67 2.47
C ARG A 45 -12.31 -7.62 3.55
N LEU A 46 -11.11 -7.07 3.62
CA LEU A 46 -10.78 -5.97 4.50
C LEU A 46 -10.67 -4.68 3.67
N GLN A 47 -11.42 -3.68 4.08
CA GLN A 47 -11.42 -2.40 3.37
C GLN A 47 -10.07 -1.69 3.53
N ALA A 48 -9.52 -1.22 2.42
CA ALA A 48 -8.33 -0.37 2.44
C ALA A 48 -8.67 0.99 3.04
N GLN A 49 -7.78 1.50 3.88
CA GLN A 49 -7.95 2.79 4.54
C GLN A 49 -6.62 3.47 4.80
N ALA A 50 -6.59 4.79 4.69
CA ALA A 50 -5.42 5.57 5.01
C ALA A 50 -5.18 5.64 6.53
N CYS A 51 -3.91 5.70 6.94
CA CYS A 51 -3.54 6.04 8.30
C CYS A 51 -3.29 7.55 8.41
N LYS A 52 -3.21 8.04 9.65
CA LYS A 52 -2.71 9.40 9.93
C LYS A 52 -1.21 9.47 9.65
N GLU A 53 -0.74 10.61 9.15
CA GLU A 53 0.70 10.81 8.83
C GLU A 53 1.61 10.58 10.02
N GLU A 54 1.18 10.90 11.23
CA GLU A 54 1.95 10.69 12.46
C GLU A 54 2.34 9.23 12.72
N TYR A 55 1.60 8.23 12.17
CA TYR A 55 2.00 6.82 12.26
C TYR A 55 3.28 6.52 11.47
N LEU A 56 3.58 7.29 10.43
CA LEU A 56 4.80 7.12 9.64
C LEU A 56 6.05 7.47 10.44
N GLU A 57 5.93 8.35 11.43
CA GLU A 57 7.02 8.75 12.31
C GLU A 57 7.51 7.62 13.24
N LEU A 58 6.75 6.54 13.36
CA LEU A 58 7.19 5.35 14.09
C LEU A 58 8.35 4.62 13.38
N ALA A 59 8.48 4.79 12.06
CA ALA A 59 9.51 4.14 11.25
C ALA A 59 10.45 5.11 10.53
N HIS A 60 10.06 6.37 10.39
CA HIS A 60 10.79 7.38 9.62
C HIS A 60 10.99 8.66 10.44
N LYS A 61 12.10 9.34 10.21
CA LYS A 61 12.34 10.68 10.76
C LYS A 61 11.39 11.69 10.11
N ARG A 62 10.91 12.64 10.90
CA ARG A 62 10.01 13.70 10.42
C ARG A 62 10.59 14.48 9.25
N GLU A 63 11.89 14.78 9.30
CA GLU A 63 12.59 15.51 8.23
C GLU A 63 12.54 14.75 6.91
N TYR A 64 12.71 13.42 6.94
CA TYR A 64 12.59 12.58 5.75
C TYR A 64 11.16 12.63 5.19
N LEU A 65 10.15 12.48 6.04
CA LEU A 65 8.74 12.51 5.62
C LEU A 65 8.36 13.85 5.02
N THR A 66 8.81 14.94 5.62
CA THR A 66 8.58 16.31 5.13
C THR A 66 9.21 16.49 3.76
N GLN A 67 10.45 16.04 3.57
CA GLN A 67 11.14 16.14 2.28
C GLN A 67 10.45 15.27 1.21
N ALA A 68 10.10 14.02 1.53
CA ALA A 68 9.43 13.12 0.59
C ALA A 68 8.07 13.68 0.13
N LYS A 69 7.29 14.21 1.07
CA LYS A 69 6.00 14.86 0.75
C LYS A 69 6.20 16.06 -0.16
N LYS A 70 7.16 16.91 0.14
CA LYS A 70 7.52 18.07 -0.67
C LYS A 70 7.94 17.70 -2.09
N ASP A 71 8.79 16.68 -2.23
CA ASP A 71 9.24 16.19 -3.53
C ASP A 71 8.07 15.75 -4.40
N ILE A 72 7.12 15.01 -3.82
CA ILE A 72 5.92 14.54 -4.51
C ILE A 72 5.02 15.72 -4.90
N GLU A 73 4.78 16.66 -3.99
CA GLU A 73 3.95 17.85 -4.22
C GLU A 73 4.53 18.77 -5.30
N GLN A 74 5.86 18.80 -5.42
CA GLN A 74 6.58 19.55 -6.47
C GLN A 74 6.60 18.81 -7.82
N GLY A 75 6.07 17.59 -7.89
CA GLY A 75 6.00 16.81 -9.11
C GLY A 75 7.30 16.13 -9.52
N LEU A 76 8.23 15.91 -8.58
CA LEU A 76 9.42 15.13 -8.85
C LEU A 76 9.05 13.68 -9.21
N LYS A 77 9.82 13.10 -10.13
CA LYS A 77 9.64 11.68 -10.53
C LYS A 77 10.40 10.70 -9.66
N SER A 78 11.32 11.21 -8.85
CA SER A 78 12.09 10.43 -7.86
C SER A 78 12.27 11.27 -6.62
N LEU A 79 12.33 10.60 -5.46
CA LEU A 79 12.65 11.28 -4.20
C LEU A 79 14.08 11.81 -4.24
N SER A 80 14.29 13.03 -3.77
CA SER A 80 15.62 13.66 -3.69
C SER A 80 16.54 12.96 -2.68
N THR A 81 15.97 12.15 -1.79
CA THR A 81 16.71 11.40 -0.77
C THR A 81 17.25 10.05 -1.25
N GLY A 82 16.99 9.66 -2.50
CA GLY A 82 17.42 8.38 -3.06
C GLY A 82 16.92 8.18 -4.49
N ASP A 83 16.72 6.94 -4.87
CA ASP A 83 16.31 6.54 -6.22
C ASP A 83 14.84 6.07 -6.31
N THR A 84 14.08 6.22 -5.24
CA THR A 84 12.67 5.81 -5.20
C THR A 84 11.83 6.63 -6.17
N GLN A 85 11.26 5.97 -7.17
CA GLN A 85 10.36 6.61 -8.12
C GLN A 85 9.01 6.89 -7.50
N VAL A 86 8.47 8.07 -7.78
CA VAL A 86 7.21 8.56 -7.23
C VAL A 86 6.38 9.28 -8.29
N SER A 87 5.10 9.48 -7.98
CA SER A 87 4.15 10.27 -8.77
C SER A 87 3.26 11.09 -7.84
N MET A 88 2.42 11.94 -8.41
CA MET A 88 1.58 12.87 -7.63
C MET A 88 0.68 12.19 -6.58
N LYS A 89 0.27 10.94 -6.83
CA LYS A 89 -0.59 10.17 -5.91
C LYS A 89 0.19 9.28 -4.93
N SER A 90 1.51 9.20 -5.06
CA SER A 90 2.34 8.27 -4.26
C SER A 90 2.19 8.48 -2.75
N TRP A 91 2.06 9.72 -2.30
CA TRP A 91 1.86 10.01 -0.87
C TRP A 91 0.55 9.43 -0.33
N GLU A 92 -0.57 9.71 -1.02
CA GLU A 92 -1.88 9.17 -0.64
C GLU A 92 -1.92 7.64 -0.69
N VAL A 93 -1.28 7.05 -1.70
CA VAL A 93 -1.19 5.60 -1.84
C VAL A 93 -0.37 4.99 -0.71
N ALA A 94 0.75 5.60 -0.32
CA ALA A 94 1.58 5.13 0.79
C ALA A 94 0.82 5.17 2.13
N LEU A 95 0.08 6.24 2.40
CA LEU A 95 -0.78 6.33 3.58
C LEU A 95 -1.85 5.23 3.60
N ARG A 96 -2.44 4.94 2.46
CA ARG A 96 -3.47 3.89 2.34
C ARG A 96 -2.87 2.50 2.47
N ALA A 97 -1.70 2.25 1.90
CA ALA A 97 -0.99 0.98 2.07
C ALA A 97 -0.67 0.73 3.55
N THR A 98 -0.06 1.70 4.22
CA THR A 98 0.27 1.60 5.65
C THR A 98 -0.97 1.42 6.51
N GLY A 99 -2.00 2.25 6.30
CA GLY A 99 -3.25 2.18 7.06
C GLY A 99 -3.99 0.86 6.89
N SER A 100 -3.94 0.29 5.69
CA SER A 100 -4.55 -1.01 5.39
C SER A 100 -3.86 -2.15 6.13
N VAL A 101 -2.53 -2.15 6.18
CA VAL A 101 -1.78 -3.15 6.95
C VAL A 101 -2.07 -3.02 8.45
N LEU A 102 -2.09 -1.79 8.98
CA LEU A 102 -2.47 -1.52 10.37
C LEU A 102 -3.88 -2.03 10.68
N HIS A 103 -4.83 -1.81 9.76
CA HIS A 103 -6.18 -2.33 9.91
C HIS A 103 -6.20 -3.86 9.96
N ALA A 104 -5.50 -4.52 9.05
CA ALA A 104 -5.40 -5.98 9.01
C ALA A 104 -4.80 -6.54 10.31
N VAL A 105 -3.70 -5.96 10.80
CA VAL A 105 -3.07 -6.35 12.08
C VAL A 105 -4.08 -6.23 13.23
N ARG A 106 -4.83 -5.13 13.30
CA ARG A 106 -5.85 -4.95 14.34
C ARG A 106 -6.95 -6.00 14.29
N GLN A 107 -7.36 -6.44 13.08
CA GLN A 107 -8.36 -7.52 12.95
C GLN A 107 -7.83 -8.86 13.45
N VAL A 108 -6.55 -9.16 13.18
CA VAL A 108 -5.89 -10.38 13.69
C VAL A 108 -5.75 -10.32 15.21
N VAL A 109 -5.24 -9.22 15.76
CA VAL A 109 -5.04 -9.04 17.21
C VAL A 109 -6.35 -9.13 17.99
N LYS A 110 -7.46 -8.62 17.40
CA LYS A 110 -8.79 -8.70 17.98
C LYS A 110 -9.44 -10.09 17.82
N GLY A 111 -8.75 -11.05 17.21
CA GLY A 111 -9.27 -12.40 16.97
C GLY A 111 -10.42 -12.46 15.96
N LYS A 112 -10.63 -11.43 15.15
CA LYS A 112 -11.69 -11.40 14.14
C LYS A 112 -11.35 -12.26 12.92
N ILE A 113 -10.07 -12.36 12.59
CA ILE A 113 -9.50 -13.23 11.57
C ILE A 113 -8.22 -13.85 12.11
N GLY A 114 -7.83 -15.02 11.56
CA GLY A 114 -6.62 -15.70 12.04
C GLY A 114 -5.33 -15.20 11.41
N ARG A 115 -5.41 -14.65 10.21
CA ARG A 115 -4.29 -14.14 9.42
C ARG A 115 -4.80 -13.20 8.36
N ALA A 116 -3.90 -12.44 7.74
CA ALA A 116 -4.24 -11.56 6.64
C ALA A 116 -3.17 -11.57 5.55
N PHE A 117 -3.61 -11.40 4.31
CA PHE A 117 -2.75 -11.11 3.16
C PHE A 117 -3.03 -9.68 2.69
N CYS A 118 -2.00 -8.85 2.70
CA CYS A 118 -2.12 -7.44 2.29
C CYS A 118 -1.44 -7.26 0.93
N LEU A 119 -2.24 -7.20 -0.11
CA LEU A 119 -1.77 -6.97 -1.48
C LEU A 119 -1.71 -5.47 -1.72
N THR A 120 -0.66 -4.85 -1.20
CA THR A 120 -0.47 -3.39 -1.18
C THR A 120 0.76 -2.96 -1.97
N ARG A 121 0.81 -1.70 -2.34
CA ARG A 121 1.97 -0.98 -2.88
C ARG A 121 1.81 0.53 -2.58
N PRO A 122 2.92 1.32 -2.54
CA PRO A 122 4.32 0.90 -2.70
C PRO A 122 4.76 -0.05 -1.58
N PRO A 123 5.85 -0.80 -1.79
CA PRO A 123 6.38 -1.71 -0.77
C PRO A 123 6.96 -0.97 0.43
#